data_be090ed782e4279945b6126d9bb3c9c5
#
_entry.id   be090ed782e4279945b6126d9bb3c9c5
#
_cell.length_a   1.000
_cell.length_b   1.000
_cell.length_c   1.000
_cell.angle_alpha   90.00
_cell.angle_beta   90.00
_cell.angle_gamma   90.00
#
_symmetry.space_group_name_H-M   'P 1'
#
loop_
_entity.id
_entity.type
_entity.pdbx_description
1 polymer ?
#
loop_
_entity_poly.entity_id
_entity_poly.type
_entity_poly.pdbx_seq_one_letter_code
_entity_poly.pdbx_strand_id
1 'polypeptide(L)'
;MTINLFDANFYRAANADLATFSNEQAAAHFQTYGLGEGRRFSAFADLSFYRASNPDLAAAGVSSNQQLFGHLQAYGVGENRQFSQFVDLNFYLAQNADVSQAYGGNRFQALQHLEVYGLNEGRSFSKFVDLNFYQANNPDLLAADAGPKQLLQHL
;
A
#
# COMPACT_ATOMS: atom_id res chain seq x y z
N MET A 1 -12.64 7.04 -10.43
CA MET A 1 -12.72 6.03 -9.35
C MET A 1 -11.71 6.41 -8.28
N THR A 2 -12.01 6.17 -7.03
CA THR A 2 -11.11 6.39 -5.91
C THR A 2 -10.92 5.08 -5.14
N ILE A 3 -9.81 4.96 -4.40
CA ILE A 3 -9.54 3.84 -3.53
C ILE A 3 -9.20 4.36 -2.12
N ASN A 4 -9.65 3.67 -1.10
CA ASN A 4 -9.25 3.99 0.27
C ASN A 4 -7.97 3.21 0.61
N LEU A 5 -6.87 3.93 0.77
CA LEU A 5 -5.56 3.36 1.10
C LEU A 5 -5.26 3.31 2.60
N PHE A 6 -6.10 3.95 3.42
CA PHE A 6 -5.93 3.91 4.87
C PHE A 6 -6.32 2.55 5.44
N ASP A 7 -5.44 1.96 6.22
CA ASP A 7 -5.66 0.71 6.95
C ASP A 7 -5.51 0.97 8.45
N ALA A 8 -6.62 0.94 9.18
CA ALA A 8 -6.63 1.23 10.62
C ALA A 8 -5.81 0.23 11.44
N ASN A 9 -5.82 -1.06 11.07
CA ASN A 9 -5.04 -2.09 11.76
C ASN A 9 -3.54 -1.88 11.54
N PHE A 10 -3.14 -1.64 10.29
CA PHE A 10 -1.77 -1.30 9.96
C PHE A 10 -1.32 -0.03 10.68
N TYR A 11 -2.16 1.01 10.66
CA TYR A 11 -1.85 2.30 11.26
C TYR A 11 -1.54 2.19 12.76
N ARG A 12 -2.35 1.42 13.50
CA ARG A 12 -2.09 1.16 14.92
C ARG A 12 -0.85 0.30 15.14
N ALA A 13 -0.64 -0.72 14.32
CA ALA A 13 0.53 -1.58 14.43
C ALA A 13 1.84 -0.83 14.14
N ALA A 14 1.82 0.10 13.19
CA ALA A 14 2.96 0.93 12.83
C ALA A 14 3.22 2.10 13.80
N ASN A 15 2.22 2.47 14.62
CA ASN A 15 2.28 3.61 15.53
C ASN A 15 1.90 3.16 16.94
N ALA A 16 2.88 2.74 17.73
CA ALA A 16 2.69 2.11 19.05
C ALA A 16 1.89 2.95 20.03
N ASP A 17 1.97 4.27 19.95
CA ASP A 17 1.20 5.22 20.75
C ASP A 17 -0.31 5.12 20.51
N LEU A 18 -0.74 4.50 19.40
CA LEU A 18 -2.13 4.34 19.01
C LEU A 18 -2.67 2.92 19.23
N ALA A 19 -1.91 2.05 19.88
CA ALA A 19 -2.24 0.63 20.00
C ALA A 19 -3.61 0.36 20.65
N THR A 20 -4.07 1.26 21.53
CA THR A 20 -5.36 1.13 22.23
C THR A 20 -6.53 1.79 21.52
N PHE A 21 -6.29 2.47 20.40
CA PHE A 21 -7.35 3.17 19.66
C PHE A 21 -8.29 2.17 18.97
N SER A 22 -9.57 2.54 18.87
CA SER A 22 -10.51 1.85 17.96
C SER A 22 -10.20 2.19 16.50
N ASN A 23 -10.84 1.48 15.57
CA ASN A 23 -10.71 1.80 14.14
C ASN A 23 -11.17 3.23 13.83
N GLU A 24 -12.24 3.66 14.44
CA GLU A 24 -12.80 5.02 14.28
C GLU A 24 -11.85 6.07 14.87
N GLN A 25 -11.29 5.80 16.04
CA GLN A 25 -10.31 6.70 16.67
C GLN A 25 -9.02 6.79 15.84
N ALA A 26 -8.54 5.67 15.31
CA ALA A 26 -7.37 5.63 14.45
C ALA A 26 -7.60 6.42 13.15
N ALA A 27 -8.77 6.26 12.53
CA ALA A 27 -9.14 7.01 11.32
C ALA A 27 -9.23 8.51 11.58
N ALA A 28 -9.86 8.91 12.67
CA ALA A 28 -9.96 10.32 13.06
C ALA A 28 -8.58 10.93 13.36
N HIS A 29 -7.74 10.20 14.08
CA HIS A 29 -6.36 10.62 14.37
C HIS A 29 -5.54 10.78 13.09
N PHE A 30 -5.65 9.83 12.16
CA PHE A 30 -4.95 9.90 10.89
C PHE A 30 -5.32 11.15 10.10
N GLN A 31 -6.60 11.44 9.96
CA GLN A 31 -7.08 12.61 9.24
C GLN A 31 -6.66 13.94 9.90
N THR A 32 -6.69 13.99 11.24
CA THR A 32 -6.45 15.22 11.99
C THR A 32 -4.95 15.50 12.17
N TYR A 33 -4.16 14.46 12.45
CA TYR A 33 -2.74 14.59 12.81
C TYR A 33 -1.81 13.72 11.96
N GLY A 34 -2.09 12.42 11.88
CA GLY A 34 -1.15 11.43 11.37
C GLY A 34 -0.73 11.64 9.93
N LEU A 35 -1.65 12.09 9.09
CA LEU A 35 -1.36 12.40 7.68
C LEU A 35 -0.38 13.58 7.59
N GLY A 36 -0.62 14.65 8.33
CA GLY A 36 0.29 15.80 8.38
C GLY A 36 1.65 15.45 8.98
N GLU A 37 1.68 14.57 9.96
CA GLU A 37 2.91 14.07 10.61
C GLU A 37 3.69 13.08 9.73
N GLY A 38 3.12 12.62 8.62
CA GLY A 38 3.77 11.65 7.73
C GLY A 38 3.81 10.24 8.29
N ARG A 39 2.88 9.86 9.17
CA ARG A 39 2.84 8.52 9.75
C ARG A 39 2.49 7.47 8.70
N ARG A 40 3.06 6.28 8.85
CA ARG A 40 2.76 5.12 8.01
C ARG A 40 1.31 4.68 8.22
N PHE A 41 0.58 4.47 7.14
CA PHE A 41 -0.87 4.20 7.17
C PHE A 41 -1.29 2.98 6.34
N SER A 42 -0.39 2.40 5.57
CA SER A 42 -0.70 1.29 4.66
C SER A 42 0.55 0.45 4.39
N ALA A 43 0.35 -0.86 4.21
CA ALA A 43 1.38 -1.77 3.69
C ALA A 43 1.62 -1.59 2.18
N PHE A 44 0.64 -1.00 1.46
CA PHE A 44 0.64 -0.91 0.00
C PHE A 44 1.09 0.43 -0.55
N ALA A 45 1.14 1.47 0.27
CA ALA A 45 1.45 2.82 -0.18
C ALA A 45 2.32 3.59 0.83
N ASP A 46 3.23 4.39 0.31
CA ASP A 46 4.12 5.28 1.07
C ASP A 46 4.13 6.66 0.44
N LEU A 47 3.68 7.68 1.17
CA LEU A 47 3.62 9.06 0.66
C LEU A 47 5.00 9.69 0.44
N SER A 48 6.00 9.34 1.24
CA SER A 48 7.37 9.84 1.03
C SER A 48 7.94 9.28 -0.27
N PHE A 49 7.72 8.00 -0.52
CA PHE A 49 8.11 7.37 -1.79
C PHE A 49 7.33 7.95 -2.96
N TYR A 50 6.01 8.15 -2.79
CA TYR A 50 5.16 8.75 -3.81
C TYR A 50 5.63 10.15 -4.22
N ARG A 51 5.94 10.98 -3.23
CA ARG A 51 6.49 12.32 -3.44
C ARG A 51 7.81 12.28 -4.20
N ALA A 52 8.73 11.44 -3.77
CA ALA A 52 10.06 11.34 -4.37
C ALA A 52 10.03 10.82 -5.81
N SER A 53 9.10 9.91 -6.09
CA SER A 53 8.94 9.28 -7.41
C SER A 53 8.16 10.12 -8.41
N ASN A 54 7.47 11.17 -7.95
CA ASN A 54 6.59 12.00 -8.78
C ASN A 54 6.85 13.50 -8.56
N PRO A 55 8.05 14.01 -8.92
CA PRO A 55 8.43 15.41 -8.66
C PRO A 55 7.57 16.43 -9.41
N ASP A 56 6.91 16.03 -10.48
CA ASP A 56 5.96 16.85 -11.25
C ASP A 56 4.78 17.32 -10.40
N LEU A 57 4.38 16.55 -9.39
CA LEU A 57 3.28 16.91 -8.49
C LEU A 57 3.60 18.15 -7.68
N ALA A 58 4.82 18.26 -7.13
CA ALA A 58 5.26 19.46 -6.41
C ALA A 58 5.28 20.68 -7.32
N ALA A 59 5.74 20.53 -8.56
CA ALA A 59 5.72 21.59 -9.57
C ALA A 59 4.28 22.02 -9.92
N ALA A 60 3.31 21.12 -9.83
CA ALA A 60 1.88 21.39 -10.04
C ALA A 60 1.16 21.92 -8.78
N GLY A 61 1.87 22.15 -7.66
CA GLY A 61 1.29 22.64 -6.43
C GLY A 61 0.73 21.56 -5.51
N VAL A 62 0.93 20.27 -5.81
CA VAL A 62 0.52 19.12 -4.98
C VAL A 62 1.71 18.72 -4.11
N SER A 63 1.87 19.36 -2.96
CA SER A 63 3.09 19.21 -2.14
C SER A 63 2.83 18.82 -0.68
N SER A 64 1.67 19.14 -0.12
CA SER A 64 1.33 18.71 1.25
C SER A 64 0.98 17.23 1.30
N ASN A 65 1.12 16.59 2.46
CA ASN A 65 0.72 15.20 2.64
C ASN A 65 -0.77 14.98 2.34
N GLN A 66 -1.62 15.94 2.73
CA GLN A 66 -3.06 15.90 2.44
C GLN A 66 -3.34 15.90 0.93
N GLN A 67 -2.66 16.79 0.20
CA GLN A 67 -2.80 16.88 -1.26
C GLN A 67 -2.27 15.63 -1.95
N LEU A 68 -1.10 15.13 -1.53
CA LEU A 68 -0.50 13.91 -2.08
C LEU A 68 -1.38 12.69 -1.82
N PHE A 69 -1.90 12.53 -0.61
CA PHE A 69 -2.80 11.43 -0.27
C PHE A 69 -4.08 11.47 -1.10
N GLY A 70 -4.70 12.64 -1.19
CA GLY A 70 -5.90 12.83 -2.02
C GLY A 70 -5.63 12.55 -3.50
N HIS A 71 -4.53 13.06 -4.04
CA HIS A 71 -4.13 12.82 -5.43
C HIS A 71 -3.85 11.33 -5.70
N LEU A 72 -3.13 10.66 -4.80
CA LEU A 72 -2.81 9.25 -4.94
C LEU A 72 -4.09 8.41 -5.03
N GLN A 73 -5.04 8.64 -4.13
CA GLN A 73 -6.29 7.89 -4.09
C GLN A 73 -7.22 8.15 -5.29
N ALA A 74 -7.27 9.40 -5.75
CA ALA A 74 -8.18 9.80 -6.84
C ALA A 74 -7.58 9.53 -8.22
N TYR A 75 -6.29 9.70 -8.39
CA TYR A 75 -5.64 9.69 -9.70
C TYR A 75 -4.39 8.81 -9.75
N GLY A 76 -3.51 8.90 -8.76
CA GLY A 76 -2.16 8.36 -8.83
C GLY A 76 -2.08 6.86 -9.12
N VAL A 77 -2.95 6.08 -8.49
CA VAL A 77 -3.05 4.64 -8.76
C VAL A 77 -3.49 4.40 -10.21
N GLY A 78 -4.52 5.11 -10.66
CA GLY A 78 -5.06 4.98 -12.03
C GLY A 78 -4.10 5.46 -13.11
N GLU A 79 -3.32 6.51 -12.83
CA GLU A 79 -2.31 7.08 -13.72
C GLU A 79 -1.03 6.24 -13.82
N ASN A 80 -0.98 5.12 -13.12
CA ASN A 80 0.21 4.27 -13.07
C ASN A 80 1.44 4.95 -12.45
N ARG A 81 1.24 5.82 -11.48
CA ARG A 81 2.35 6.42 -10.75
C ARG A 81 2.93 5.45 -9.75
N GLN A 82 4.23 5.55 -9.52
CA GLN A 82 4.88 4.76 -8.47
C GLN A 82 4.53 5.32 -7.10
N PHE A 83 3.98 4.48 -6.23
CA PHE A 83 3.54 4.86 -4.89
C PHE A 83 4.04 3.93 -3.79
N SER A 84 4.77 2.89 -4.16
CA SER A 84 5.37 1.92 -3.23
C SER A 84 6.65 1.37 -3.80
N GLN A 85 7.66 1.19 -2.96
CA GLN A 85 8.88 0.48 -3.37
C GLN A 85 8.69 -1.03 -3.42
N PHE A 86 7.61 -1.55 -2.83
CA PHE A 86 7.35 -2.99 -2.73
C PHE A 86 6.25 -3.48 -3.67
N VAL A 87 5.34 -2.62 -4.09
CA VAL A 87 4.19 -2.97 -4.94
C VAL A 87 4.29 -2.29 -6.29
N ASP A 88 4.29 -3.09 -7.36
CA ASP A 88 4.28 -2.63 -8.74
C ASP A 88 3.06 -3.22 -9.46
N LEU A 89 2.06 -2.38 -9.72
CA LEU A 89 0.81 -2.82 -10.36
C LEU A 89 0.99 -3.18 -11.83
N ASN A 90 1.94 -2.58 -12.54
CA ASN A 90 2.25 -3.00 -13.91
C ASN A 90 2.83 -4.40 -13.93
N PHE A 91 3.77 -4.68 -13.03
CA PHE A 91 4.32 -6.01 -12.87
C PHE A 91 3.23 -7.01 -12.48
N TYR A 92 2.36 -6.62 -11.53
CA TYR A 92 1.25 -7.46 -11.09
C TYR A 92 0.33 -7.85 -12.25
N LEU A 93 -0.10 -6.88 -13.05
CA LEU A 93 -0.96 -7.12 -14.21
C LEU A 93 -0.25 -7.95 -15.30
N ALA A 94 1.03 -7.71 -15.51
CA ALA A 94 1.82 -8.46 -16.50
C ALA A 94 2.02 -9.93 -16.10
N GLN A 95 2.16 -10.22 -14.80
CA GLN A 95 2.37 -11.58 -14.29
C GLN A 95 1.05 -12.33 -14.04
N ASN A 96 -0.08 -11.65 -14.03
CA ASN A 96 -1.39 -12.22 -13.73
C ASN A 96 -2.37 -11.89 -14.86
N ALA A 97 -2.26 -12.64 -15.96
CA ALA A 97 -3.04 -12.38 -17.17
C ALA A 97 -4.56 -12.49 -16.95
N ASP A 98 -5.01 -13.35 -16.06
CA ASP A 98 -6.41 -13.49 -15.67
C ASP A 98 -6.95 -12.21 -15.01
N VAL A 99 -6.16 -11.58 -14.16
CA VAL A 99 -6.50 -10.29 -13.51
C VAL A 99 -6.53 -9.18 -14.57
N SER A 100 -5.54 -9.16 -15.45
CA SER A 100 -5.48 -8.19 -16.55
C SER A 100 -6.68 -8.31 -17.50
N GLN A 101 -7.10 -9.53 -17.81
CA GLN A 101 -8.28 -9.78 -18.64
C GLN A 101 -9.58 -9.39 -17.94
N ALA A 102 -9.70 -9.73 -16.64
CA ALA A 102 -10.92 -9.45 -15.87
C ALA A 102 -11.18 -7.94 -15.70
N TYR A 103 -10.12 -7.16 -15.54
CA TYR A 103 -10.24 -5.72 -15.20
C TYR A 103 -9.78 -4.77 -16.31
N GLY A 104 -9.37 -5.29 -17.47
CA GLY A 104 -9.00 -4.46 -18.61
C GLY A 104 -7.84 -3.50 -18.33
N GLY A 105 -6.92 -3.86 -17.44
CA GLY A 105 -5.82 -3.00 -17.04
C GLY A 105 -6.18 -1.90 -16.03
N ASN A 106 -7.39 -1.92 -15.46
CA ASN A 106 -7.81 -0.97 -14.41
C ASN A 106 -7.00 -1.20 -13.13
N ARG A 107 -6.14 -0.24 -12.81
CA ARG A 107 -5.19 -0.35 -11.70
C ARG A 107 -5.84 -0.22 -10.31
N PHE A 108 -6.94 0.49 -10.19
CA PHE A 108 -7.72 0.52 -8.95
C PHE A 108 -8.25 -0.88 -8.61
N GLN A 109 -8.83 -1.55 -9.59
CA GLN A 109 -9.33 -2.90 -9.42
C GLN A 109 -8.19 -3.92 -9.25
N ALA A 110 -7.06 -3.72 -9.92
CA ALA A 110 -5.87 -4.56 -9.74
C ALA A 110 -5.31 -4.45 -8.31
N LEU A 111 -5.21 -3.25 -7.75
CA LEU A 111 -4.76 -3.06 -6.37
C LEU A 111 -5.75 -3.68 -5.38
N GLN A 112 -7.03 -3.46 -5.58
CA GLN A 112 -8.07 -4.05 -4.75
C GLN A 112 -8.04 -5.60 -4.81
N HIS A 113 -7.82 -6.16 -5.99
CA HIS A 113 -7.65 -7.61 -6.16
C HIS A 113 -6.41 -8.11 -5.41
N LEU A 114 -5.29 -7.40 -5.52
CA LEU A 114 -4.06 -7.74 -4.81
C LEU A 114 -4.28 -7.78 -3.29
N GLU A 115 -4.94 -6.75 -2.75
CA GLU A 115 -5.22 -6.64 -1.31
C GLU A 115 -6.12 -7.76 -0.79
N VAL A 116 -7.18 -8.09 -1.53
CA VAL A 116 -8.23 -9.02 -1.07
C VAL A 116 -7.86 -10.47 -1.36
N TYR A 117 -7.28 -10.75 -2.52
CA TYR A 117 -7.03 -12.10 -3.01
C TYR A 117 -5.56 -12.38 -3.31
N GLY A 118 -4.91 -11.49 -4.08
CA GLY A 118 -3.63 -11.78 -4.70
C GLY A 118 -2.51 -12.13 -3.72
N LEU A 119 -2.43 -11.46 -2.58
CA LEU A 119 -1.45 -11.78 -1.54
C LEU A 119 -1.66 -13.19 -0.98
N ASN A 120 -2.90 -13.54 -0.64
CA ASN A 120 -3.23 -14.85 -0.08
C ASN A 120 -3.07 -15.99 -1.10
N GLU A 121 -3.24 -15.68 -2.38
CA GLU A 121 -3.02 -16.61 -3.48
C GLU A 121 -1.53 -16.77 -3.84
N GLY A 122 -0.64 -16.00 -3.20
CA GLY A 122 0.79 -16.04 -3.47
C GLY A 122 1.18 -15.50 -4.84
N ARG A 123 0.39 -14.57 -5.39
CA ARG A 123 0.66 -13.99 -6.72
C ARG A 123 1.86 -13.07 -6.71
N SER A 124 2.62 -13.08 -7.79
CA SER A 124 3.74 -12.15 -8.00
C SER A 124 3.25 -10.73 -8.21
N PHE A 125 3.74 -9.79 -7.41
CA PHE A 125 3.34 -8.37 -7.43
C PHE A 125 4.51 -7.40 -7.48
N SER A 126 5.74 -7.90 -7.44
CA SER A 126 6.97 -7.09 -7.45
C SER A 126 8.13 -7.89 -8.01
N LYS A 127 9.02 -7.21 -8.72
CA LYS A 127 10.30 -7.79 -9.17
C LYS A 127 11.28 -8.04 -8.03
N PHE A 128 11.12 -7.30 -6.92
CA PHE A 128 12.08 -7.25 -5.83
C PHE A 128 11.62 -7.94 -4.57
N VAL A 129 10.34 -8.35 -4.50
CA VAL A 129 9.74 -8.94 -3.30
C VAL A 129 9.14 -10.29 -3.63
N ASP A 130 9.64 -11.32 -2.95
CA ASP A 130 9.07 -12.66 -2.89
C ASP A 130 8.79 -12.98 -1.42
N LEU A 131 7.51 -12.96 -1.04
CA LEU A 131 7.12 -13.14 0.36
C LEU A 131 7.39 -14.56 0.87
N ASN A 132 7.33 -15.57 0.02
CA ASN A 132 7.66 -16.94 0.40
C ASN A 132 9.16 -17.07 0.71
N PHE A 133 10.01 -16.51 -0.14
CA PHE A 133 11.45 -16.46 0.09
C PHE A 133 11.77 -15.67 1.36
N TYR A 134 11.11 -14.52 1.55
CA TYR A 134 11.31 -13.69 2.73
C TYR A 134 10.96 -14.44 4.02
N GLN A 135 9.80 -15.09 4.07
CA GLN A 135 9.38 -15.88 5.22
C GLN A 135 10.35 -17.05 5.51
N ALA A 136 10.78 -17.77 4.47
CA ALA A 136 11.68 -18.90 4.62
C ALA A 136 13.05 -18.50 5.19
N ASN A 137 13.48 -17.25 4.97
CA ASN A 137 14.75 -16.71 5.45
C ASN A 137 14.62 -15.91 6.76
N ASN A 138 13.42 -15.84 7.34
CA ASN A 138 13.14 -15.19 8.62
C ASN A 138 12.38 -16.18 9.52
N PRO A 139 13.10 -17.07 10.25
CA PRO A 139 12.50 -18.16 11.02
C PRO A 139 11.52 -17.72 12.10
N ASP A 140 11.69 -16.51 12.66
CA ASP A 140 10.78 -15.90 13.62
C ASP A 140 9.41 -15.63 13.01
N LEU A 141 9.36 -15.17 11.76
CA LEU A 141 8.12 -14.95 11.02
C LEU A 141 7.44 -16.25 10.62
N LEU A 142 8.24 -17.26 10.28
CA LEU A 142 7.73 -18.60 9.99
C LEU A 142 7.14 -19.24 11.25
N ALA A 143 7.82 -19.14 12.39
CA ALA A 143 7.35 -19.64 13.67
C ALA A 143 6.08 -18.93 14.17
N ALA A 144 5.92 -17.64 13.84
CA ALA A 144 4.74 -16.85 14.17
C ALA A 144 3.57 -17.09 13.19
N ASP A 145 3.73 -17.93 12.17
CA ASP A 145 2.74 -18.18 11.11
C ASP A 145 2.22 -16.89 10.48
N ALA A 146 3.13 -15.98 10.19
CA ALA A 146 2.82 -14.67 9.62
C ALA A 146 2.19 -14.82 8.22
N GLY A 147 0.99 -14.25 8.04
CA GLY A 147 0.32 -14.23 6.75
C GLY A 147 0.98 -13.25 5.76
N PRO A 148 0.65 -13.34 4.46
CA PRO A 148 1.28 -12.53 3.41
C PRO A 148 1.21 -11.02 3.66
N LYS A 149 0.09 -10.51 4.16
CA LYS A 149 -0.04 -9.09 4.51
C LYS A 149 0.88 -8.69 5.66
N GLN A 150 1.02 -9.54 6.68
CA GLN A 150 1.93 -9.31 7.80
C GLN A 150 3.39 -9.32 7.33
N LEU A 151 3.75 -10.22 6.41
CA LEU A 151 5.09 -10.25 5.81
C LEU A 151 5.37 -8.95 5.04
N LEU A 152 4.42 -8.48 4.25
CA LEU A 152 4.55 -7.21 3.53
C LEU A 152 4.72 -6.03 4.49
N GLN A 153 4.00 -6.02 5.60
CA GLN A 153 4.14 -5.00 6.65
C GLN A 153 5.52 -5.00 7.31
N HIS A 154 6.14 -6.18 7.39
CA HIS A 154 7.45 -6.35 8.06
C HIS A 154 8.62 -5.86 7.21
N LEU A 155 8.46 -5.78 5.89
CA LEU A 155 9.48 -5.26 4.97
C LEU A 155 9.81 -3.79 5.26
#